data_3cb1e8b28ce3d4d1e5ece993b9d52f18
#
_entry.id   3cb1e8b28ce3d4d1e5ece993b9d52f18
#
_cell.length_a   1.000
_cell.length_b   1.000
_cell.length_c   1.000
_cell.angle_alpha   90.00
_cell.angle_beta   90.00
_cell.angle_gamma   90.00
#
_symmetry.space_group_name_H-M   'P 1'
#
loop_
_entity.id
_entity.type
_entity.pdbx_description
1 polymer ?
#
loop_
_entity_poly.entity_id
_entity_poly.type
_entity_poly.pdbx_seq_one_letter_code
_entity_poly.pdbx_strand_id
1 'polypeptide(L)'
;MIAIGAHFFPAEGAREQRQARARAALLQLDAVVPINLQFADEDFRPEGFRTLPVLRQDSRTVTGAAGSRKPIISEIFGALAEAARTAGCRYFAYINADIEVTPAAVEHILAGDRDGYAFSRTDVDAATGADLGVQIFGLDMFAIDAAWWARERGRFRPYIAGEACWDNVYAALICAHGRGDIINERPGIYHQRHPTVWSGGPFAEYNGFLAALDAPDFSRWVQYVTRLDEMRKAGVPVDPRRLVSETLADARLSALETAVHAARQLRARFRYARLTRSTRSTP
;
A
#
# COMPACT_ATOMS: atom_id res chain seq x y z
N MET A 1 6.53 11.81 16.58
CA MET A 1 6.42 10.32 16.55
C MET A 1 5.45 9.91 15.46
N ILE A 2 5.62 8.71 14.93
CA ILE A 2 4.77 8.06 13.94
C ILE A 2 4.42 6.65 14.39
N ALA A 3 3.19 6.19 14.16
CA ALA A 3 2.79 4.80 14.38
C ALA A 3 3.02 4.00 13.10
N ILE A 4 3.94 3.04 13.10
CA ILE A 4 4.23 2.21 11.91
C ILE A 4 3.83 0.77 12.18
N GLY A 5 3.06 0.18 11.28
CA GLY A 5 2.61 -1.18 11.46
C GLY A 5 2.47 -2.01 10.19
N ALA A 6 2.46 -3.31 10.43
CA ALA A 6 2.24 -4.35 9.44
C ALA A 6 1.36 -5.46 10.02
N HIS A 7 0.91 -6.38 9.18
CA HIS A 7 0.43 -7.67 9.59
C HIS A 7 1.61 -8.66 9.54
N PHE A 8 2.35 -8.76 10.65
CA PHE A 8 3.35 -9.80 10.83
C PHE A 8 2.64 -11.09 11.28
N PHE A 9 3.11 -12.23 10.82
CA PHE A 9 2.50 -13.53 11.08
C PHE A 9 3.56 -14.63 11.18
N PRO A 10 3.26 -15.78 11.80
CA PRO A 10 4.19 -16.89 11.87
C PRO A 10 4.64 -17.32 10.47
N ALA A 11 5.94 -17.37 10.26
CA ALA A 11 6.54 -17.79 9.01
C ALA A 11 7.78 -18.66 9.28
N GLU A 12 8.29 -19.33 8.26
CA GLU A 12 9.45 -20.20 8.36
C GLU A 12 10.50 -19.86 7.30
N GLY A 13 11.74 -20.30 7.53
CA GLY A 13 12.84 -20.17 6.59
C GLY A 13 13.11 -18.72 6.17
N ALA A 14 13.34 -18.50 4.88
CA ALA A 14 13.69 -17.19 4.34
C ALA A 14 12.59 -16.13 4.54
N ARG A 15 11.32 -16.52 4.65
CA ARG A 15 10.21 -15.60 4.90
C ARG A 15 10.27 -15.04 6.32
N GLU A 16 10.51 -15.91 7.31
CA GLU A 16 10.71 -15.46 8.70
C GLU A 16 11.94 -14.56 8.83
N GLN A 17 13.04 -14.91 8.18
CA GLN A 17 14.24 -14.07 8.20
C GLN A 17 13.97 -12.65 7.69
N ARG A 18 13.21 -12.49 6.59
CA ARG A 18 12.83 -11.16 6.07
C ARG A 18 11.93 -10.40 7.05
N GLN A 19 10.90 -11.06 7.61
CA GLN A 19 10.05 -10.42 8.62
C GLN A 19 10.83 -10.03 9.89
N ALA A 20 11.76 -10.88 10.33
CA ALA A 20 12.60 -10.59 11.50
C ALA A 20 13.47 -9.35 11.27
N ARG A 21 14.07 -9.21 10.08
CA ARG A 21 14.84 -8.00 9.70
C ARG A 21 13.97 -6.75 9.68
N ALA A 22 12.80 -6.81 9.06
CA ALA A 22 11.85 -5.71 9.05
C ALA A 22 11.43 -5.27 10.46
N ARG A 23 11.14 -6.24 11.34
CA ARG A 23 10.83 -5.97 12.75
C ARG A 23 12.03 -5.34 13.48
N ALA A 24 13.23 -5.89 13.31
CA ALA A 24 14.44 -5.36 13.93
C ALA A 24 14.73 -3.91 13.48
N ALA A 25 14.55 -3.61 12.20
CA ALA A 25 14.70 -2.26 11.67
C ALA A 25 13.73 -1.27 12.36
N LEU A 26 12.46 -1.64 12.52
CA LEU A 26 11.46 -0.79 13.20
C LEU A 26 11.78 -0.53 14.68
N LEU A 27 12.28 -1.54 15.39
CA LEU A 27 12.64 -1.42 16.82
C LEU A 27 13.86 -0.53 17.08
N GLN A 28 14.66 -0.22 16.05
CA GLN A 28 15.81 0.67 16.14
C GLN A 28 15.46 2.15 15.92
N LEU A 29 14.19 2.47 15.66
CA LEU A 29 13.74 3.82 15.32
C LEU A 29 13.11 4.51 16.52
N ASP A 30 13.80 5.48 17.12
CA ASP A 30 13.38 6.17 18.35
C ASP A 30 12.03 6.90 18.24
N ALA A 31 11.68 7.40 17.06
CA ALA A 31 10.46 8.17 16.85
C ALA A 31 9.26 7.33 16.40
N VAL A 32 9.35 5.99 16.48
CA VAL A 32 8.34 5.05 15.98
C VAL A 32 7.63 4.34 17.13
N VAL A 33 6.31 4.21 17.00
CA VAL A 33 5.49 3.27 17.78
C VAL A 33 5.25 2.04 16.90
N PRO A 34 5.95 0.91 17.13
CA PRO A 34 5.82 -0.27 16.29
C PRO A 34 4.54 -1.04 16.61
N ILE A 35 3.77 -1.37 15.57
CA ILE A 35 2.46 -2.01 15.68
C ILE A 35 2.43 -3.30 14.88
N ASN A 36 1.93 -4.36 15.49
CA ASN A 36 1.57 -5.59 14.81
C ASN A 36 0.04 -5.71 14.76
N LEU A 37 -0.54 -5.77 13.56
CA LEU A 37 -1.97 -5.95 13.37
C LEU A 37 -2.28 -7.43 13.16
N GLN A 38 -3.26 -7.93 13.89
CA GLN A 38 -3.63 -9.35 13.85
C GLN A 38 -5.14 -9.52 13.65
N PHE A 39 -5.52 -10.66 13.10
CA PHE A 39 -6.89 -11.13 13.27
C PHE A 39 -7.14 -11.57 14.70
N ALA A 40 -8.40 -11.56 15.13
CA ALA A 40 -8.75 -11.83 16.52
C ALA A 40 -8.37 -13.24 17.02
N ASP A 41 -8.23 -14.19 16.09
CA ASP A 41 -7.87 -15.59 16.32
C ASP A 41 -6.39 -15.90 16.07
N GLU A 42 -5.57 -14.89 15.77
CA GLU A 42 -4.11 -15.02 15.65
C GLU A 42 -3.44 -14.65 16.98
N ASP A 43 -2.37 -15.38 17.30
CA ASP A 43 -1.59 -15.15 18.54
C ASP A 43 -0.09 -14.99 18.23
N PHE A 44 0.24 -14.21 17.21
CA PHE A 44 1.61 -13.85 16.93
C PHE A 44 1.94 -12.48 17.53
N ARG A 45 2.74 -12.48 18.61
CA ARG A 45 3.08 -11.29 19.40
C ARG A 45 4.58 -11.04 19.37
N PRO A 46 5.12 -10.39 18.31
CA PRO A 46 6.54 -10.08 18.27
C PRO A 46 6.91 -9.15 19.42
N GLU A 47 8.04 -9.45 20.06
CA GLU A 47 8.58 -8.64 21.15
C GLU A 47 8.81 -7.20 20.72
N GLY A 48 8.52 -6.24 21.61
CA GLY A 48 8.68 -4.82 21.34
C GLY A 48 7.55 -4.19 20.52
N PHE A 49 6.58 -4.96 20.03
CA PHE A 49 5.45 -4.46 19.25
C PHE A 49 4.16 -4.38 20.09
N ARG A 50 3.42 -3.32 19.87
CA ARG A 50 2.03 -3.27 20.31
C ARG A 50 1.18 -4.11 19.36
N THR A 51 0.77 -5.29 19.79
CA THR A 51 -0.11 -6.18 19.00
C THR A 51 -1.58 -5.79 19.18
N LEU A 52 -2.28 -5.58 18.06
CA LEU A 52 -3.68 -5.20 18.00
C LEU A 52 -4.49 -6.28 17.25
N PRO A 53 -5.30 -7.10 17.94
CA PRO A 53 -6.14 -8.14 17.33
C PRO A 53 -7.47 -7.54 16.83
N VAL A 54 -7.38 -6.66 15.82
CA VAL A 54 -8.50 -5.82 15.36
C VAL A 54 -8.99 -6.12 13.96
N LEU A 55 -8.25 -6.93 13.19
CA LEU A 55 -8.65 -7.29 11.82
C LEU A 55 -9.82 -8.27 11.85
N ARG A 56 -10.85 -7.99 11.05
CA ARG A 56 -12.12 -8.74 11.02
C ARG A 56 -12.44 -9.29 9.64
N GLN A 57 -12.05 -8.57 8.59
CA GLN A 57 -12.30 -8.93 7.20
C GLN A 57 -11.03 -9.45 6.55
N ASP A 58 -11.18 -10.48 5.75
CA ASP A 58 -10.08 -11.08 4.99
C ASP A 58 -10.48 -11.35 3.53
N SER A 59 -9.50 -11.78 2.75
CA SER A 59 -9.66 -12.12 1.34
C SER A 59 -10.78 -13.15 1.09
N ARG A 60 -10.97 -14.11 2.00
CA ARG A 60 -12.00 -15.16 1.89
C ARG A 60 -13.39 -14.58 2.16
N THR A 61 -13.50 -13.72 3.16
CA THR A 61 -14.76 -13.06 3.53
C THR A 61 -15.28 -12.19 2.39
N VAL A 62 -14.40 -11.40 1.73
CA VAL A 62 -14.84 -10.45 0.68
C VAL A 62 -15.04 -11.11 -0.68
N THR A 63 -14.40 -12.25 -0.95
CA THR A 63 -14.53 -12.94 -2.24
C THR A 63 -15.44 -14.17 -2.19
N GLY A 64 -15.67 -14.75 -1.02
CA GLY A 64 -16.31 -16.06 -0.86
C GLY A 64 -15.45 -17.23 -1.32
N ALA A 65 -14.18 -17.02 -1.68
CA ALA A 65 -13.30 -18.03 -2.24
C ALA A 65 -12.38 -18.63 -1.16
N ALA A 66 -12.03 -19.91 -1.34
CA ALA A 66 -10.99 -20.56 -0.55
C ALA A 66 -9.60 -19.99 -0.91
N GLY A 67 -8.65 -20.07 0.03
CA GLY A 67 -7.27 -19.64 -0.20
C GLY A 67 -6.59 -19.14 1.07
N SER A 68 -5.43 -18.51 0.93
CA SER A 68 -4.72 -17.89 2.04
C SER A 68 -5.51 -16.71 2.61
N ARG A 69 -5.53 -16.61 3.93
CA ARG A 69 -6.13 -15.48 4.62
C ARG A 69 -5.25 -14.25 4.45
N LYS A 70 -5.75 -13.22 3.76
CA LYS A 70 -5.06 -11.96 3.56
C LYS A 70 -5.92 -10.82 4.11
N PRO A 71 -5.35 -9.86 4.84
CA PRO A 71 -6.12 -8.76 5.42
C PRO A 71 -6.57 -7.76 4.34
N ILE A 72 -7.50 -6.90 4.72
CA ILE A 72 -8.03 -5.81 3.90
C ILE A 72 -7.28 -4.51 4.23
N ILE A 73 -6.70 -3.88 3.23
CA ILE A 73 -5.83 -2.69 3.39
C ILE A 73 -6.55 -1.53 4.08
N SER A 74 -7.78 -1.22 3.70
CA SER A 74 -8.53 -0.12 4.33
C SER A 74 -8.82 -0.38 5.81
N GLU A 75 -8.97 -1.63 6.23
CA GLU A 75 -9.13 -2.00 7.64
C GLU A 75 -7.80 -1.84 8.40
N ILE A 76 -6.69 -2.26 7.80
CA ILE A 76 -5.33 -2.00 8.34
C ILE A 76 -5.11 -0.49 8.57
N PHE A 77 -5.38 0.33 7.56
CA PHE A 77 -5.19 1.78 7.65
C PHE A 77 -6.09 2.40 8.73
N GLY A 78 -7.34 1.95 8.83
CA GLY A 78 -8.26 2.38 9.88
C GLY A 78 -7.75 2.05 11.29
N ALA A 79 -7.23 0.85 11.49
CA ALA A 79 -6.67 0.41 12.76
C ALA A 79 -5.39 1.18 13.13
N LEU A 80 -4.49 1.42 12.16
CA LEU A 80 -3.28 2.21 12.38
C LEU A 80 -3.59 3.67 12.67
N ALA A 81 -4.57 4.28 11.99
CA ALA A 81 -5.00 5.64 12.26
C ALA A 81 -5.53 5.79 13.69
N GLU A 82 -6.32 4.84 14.18
CA GLU A 82 -6.82 4.84 15.56
C GLU A 82 -5.69 4.63 16.57
N ALA A 83 -4.74 3.75 16.28
CA ALA A 83 -3.57 3.53 17.11
C ALA A 83 -2.67 4.79 17.18
N ALA A 84 -2.47 5.48 16.06
CA ALA A 84 -1.74 6.74 16.01
C ALA A 84 -2.42 7.82 16.83
N ARG A 85 -3.74 7.98 16.68
CA ARG A 85 -4.54 8.92 17.47
C ARG A 85 -4.40 8.66 18.98
N THR A 86 -4.48 7.40 19.39
CA THR A 86 -4.35 7.00 20.81
C THR A 86 -2.94 7.25 21.34
N ALA A 87 -1.91 7.11 20.49
CA ALA A 87 -0.52 7.37 20.85
C ALA A 87 -0.08 8.85 20.69
N GLY A 88 -0.98 9.74 20.29
CA GLY A 88 -0.66 11.16 20.02
C GLY A 88 0.28 11.35 18.82
N CYS A 89 0.30 10.41 17.87
CA CYS A 89 1.08 10.51 16.64
C CYS A 89 0.29 11.25 15.56
N ARG A 90 0.94 12.19 14.87
CA ARG A 90 0.36 12.86 13.70
C ARG A 90 0.16 11.92 12.54
N TYR A 91 1.16 11.09 12.26
CA TYR A 91 1.15 10.14 11.15
C TYR A 91 0.98 8.71 11.66
N PHE A 92 0.30 7.90 10.84
CA PHE A 92 0.45 6.46 10.84
C PHE A 92 1.09 6.00 9.54
N ALA A 93 1.75 4.85 9.56
CA ALA A 93 2.26 4.24 8.34
C ALA A 93 1.98 2.74 8.31
N TYR A 94 1.62 2.25 7.13
CA TYR A 94 1.60 0.84 6.78
C TYR A 94 2.85 0.47 6.00
N ILE A 95 3.41 -0.70 6.28
CA ILE A 95 4.46 -1.34 5.50
C ILE A 95 4.08 -2.78 5.19
N ASN A 96 4.60 -3.34 4.08
CA ASN A 96 4.60 -4.78 3.91
C ASN A 96 5.54 -5.43 4.95
N ALA A 97 5.23 -6.66 5.37
CA ALA A 97 5.90 -7.31 6.51
C ALA A 97 7.40 -7.65 6.30
N ASP A 98 7.94 -7.41 5.11
CA ASP A 98 9.32 -7.66 4.71
C ASP A 98 10.08 -6.39 4.31
N ILE A 99 9.56 -5.23 4.69
CA ILE A 99 10.14 -3.91 4.39
C ILE A 99 10.96 -3.40 5.58
N GLU A 100 12.23 -3.10 5.32
CA GLU A 100 13.14 -2.46 6.26
C GLU A 100 13.02 -0.93 6.12
N VAL A 101 12.49 -0.26 7.14
CA VAL A 101 12.34 1.21 7.17
C VAL A 101 13.62 1.85 7.70
N THR A 102 14.07 2.93 7.05
CA THR A 102 15.27 3.66 7.46
C THR A 102 14.94 4.83 8.39
N PRO A 103 15.89 5.27 9.26
CA PRO A 103 15.74 6.51 10.03
C PRO A 103 15.43 7.72 9.14
N ALA A 104 16.14 7.83 8.01
CA ALA A 104 15.96 8.95 7.07
C ALA A 104 14.55 9.00 6.46
N ALA A 105 13.88 7.85 6.22
CA ALA A 105 12.49 7.82 5.76
C ALA A 105 11.55 8.37 6.84
N VAL A 106 11.75 8.01 8.10
CA VAL A 106 10.96 8.52 9.23
C VAL A 106 11.19 10.02 9.44
N GLU A 107 12.42 10.47 9.42
CA GLU A 107 12.79 11.88 9.51
C GLU A 107 12.15 12.70 8.40
N HIS A 108 12.17 12.20 7.16
CA HIS A 108 11.54 12.84 6.00
C HIS A 108 10.03 13.04 6.22
N ILE A 109 9.32 12.02 6.72
CA ILE A 109 7.90 12.10 7.01
C ILE A 109 7.63 13.13 8.12
N LEU A 110 8.41 13.07 9.22
CA LEU A 110 8.18 13.91 10.40
C LEU A 110 8.57 15.37 10.18
N ALA A 111 9.56 15.65 9.33
CA ALA A 111 9.96 17.00 8.93
C ALA A 111 8.99 17.62 7.92
N GLY A 112 8.21 16.80 7.21
CA GLY A 112 7.29 17.27 6.18
C GLY A 112 5.92 17.70 6.73
N ASP A 113 5.14 18.31 5.85
CA ASP A 113 3.79 18.80 6.14
C ASP A 113 2.71 18.21 5.22
N ARG A 114 3.01 17.07 4.59
CA ARG A 114 2.12 16.41 3.63
C ARG A 114 0.96 15.70 4.33
N ASP A 115 -0.12 15.52 3.58
CA ASP A 115 -1.26 14.72 4.02
C ASP A 115 -0.97 13.22 3.87
N GLY A 116 -0.03 12.84 2.98
CA GLY A 116 0.46 11.48 2.86
C GLY A 116 1.69 11.34 1.98
N TYR A 117 2.39 10.25 2.21
CA TYR A 117 3.58 9.82 1.48
C TYR A 117 3.40 8.37 1.03
N ALA A 118 3.81 8.06 -0.19
CA ALA A 118 3.95 6.69 -0.66
C ALA A 118 5.41 6.46 -1.11
N PHE A 119 6.02 5.39 -0.63
CA PHE A 119 7.43 5.09 -0.89
C PHE A 119 7.57 3.91 -1.81
N SER A 120 8.34 4.11 -2.90
CA SER A 120 8.91 3.03 -3.68
C SER A 120 9.99 2.31 -2.88
N ARG A 121 10.04 1.00 -2.99
CA ARG A 121 11.10 0.23 -2.35
C ARG A 121 12.39 0.24 -3.19
N THR A 122 13.51 0.13 -2.51
CA THR A 122 14.79 -0.26 -3.11
C THR A 122 15.00 -1.75 -2.89
N ASP A 123 15.06 -2.53 -3.97
CA ASP A 123 15.39 -3.95 -3.87
C ASP A 123 16.88 -4.11 -3.54
N VAL A 124 17.18 -5.04 -2.63
CA VAL A 124 18.54 -5.45 -2.31
C VAL A 124 18.71 -6.95 -2.50
N ASP A 125 19.89 -7.36 -2.93
CA ASP A 125 20.23 -8.76 -3.07
C ASP A 125 20.31 -9.43 -1.69
N ALA A 126 19.59 -10.53 -1.51
CA ALA A 126 19.47 -11.19 -0.21
C ALA A 126 20.80 -11.81 0.29
N ALA A 127 21.70 -12.19 -0.61
CA ALA A 127 22.96 -12.85 -0.26
C ALA A 127 24.10 -11.84 -0.05
N THR A 128 24.14 -10.79 -0.86
CA THR A 128 25.25 -9.83 -0.89
C THR A 128 24.92 -8.49 -0.24
N GLY A 129 23.63 -8.16 -0.08
CA GLY A 129 23.17 -6.83 0.35
C GLY A 129 23.34 -5.75 -0.71
N ALA A 130 23.72 -6.13 -1.95
CA ALA A 130 23.90 -5.17 -3.03
C ALA A 130 22.61 -4.47 -3.41
N ASP A 131 22.67 -3.17 -3.67
CA ASP A 131 21.56 -2.36 -4.18
C ASP A 131 21.22 -2.79 -5.61
N LEU A 132 19.99 -3.22 -5.84
CA LEU A 132 19.46 -3.64 -7.14
C LEU A 132 18.57 -2.56 -7.79
N GLY A 133 18.48 -1.40 -7.15
CA GLY A 133 17.74 -0.24 -7.65
C GLY A 133 16.30 -0.13 -7.16
N VAL A 134 15.74 1.04 -7.42
CA VAL A 134 14.39 1.41 -6.99
C VAL A 134 13.33 0.81 -7.90
N GLN A 135 12.34 0.21 -7.29
CA GLN A 135 11.17 -0.38 -7.97
C GLN A 135 10.02 0.65 -8.03
N ILE A 136 10.00 1.47 -9.09
CA ILE A 136 9.02 2.57 -9.21
C ILE A 136 7.56 2.12 -9.35
N PHE A 137 7.32 0.85 -9.67
CA PHE A 137 5.97 0.27 -9.76
C PHE A 137 5.50 -0.38 -8.45
N GLY A 138 6.39 -0.56 -7.47
CA GLY A 138 6.08 -1.17 -6.18
C GLY A 138 6.15 -0.13 -5.06
N LEU A 139 5.01 0.14 -4.46
CA LEU A 139 4.90 1.03 -3.30
C LEU A 139 4.60 0.19 -2.07
N ASP A 140 5.55 0.12 -1.15
CA ASP A 140 5.49 -0.83 -0.04
C ASP A 140 5.43 -0.15 1.35
N MET A 141 5.43 1.19 1.39
CA MET A 141 5.14 1.98 2.59
C MET A 141 4.24 3.17 2.26
N PHE A 142 3.25 3.37 3.12
CA PHE A 142 2.30 4.50 3.05
C PHE A 142 2.26 5.17 4.41
N ALA A 143 2.71 6.42 4.50
CA ALA A 143 2.58 7.23 5.71
C ALA A 143 1.51 8.30 5.49
N ILE A 144 0.51 8.37 6.39
CA ILE A 144 -0.68 9.21 6.19
C ILE A 144 -0.96 10.00 7.46
N ASP A 145 -1.29 11.28 7.29
CA ASP A 145 -1.78 12.15 8.37
C ASP A 145 -3.12 11.61 8.88
N ALA A 146 -3.20 11.32 10.17
CA ALA A 146 -4.37 10.67 10.77
C ALA A 146 -5.64 11.55 10.68
N ALA A 147 -5.50 12.86 10.72
CA ALA A 147 -6.63 13.79 10.60
C ALA A 147 -7.11 13.88 9.14
N TRP A 148 -6.20 13.85 8.17
CA TRP A 148 -6.56 13.76 6.76
C TRP A 148 -7.28 12.43 6.46
N TRP A 149 -6.74 11.30 6.93
CA TRP A 149 -7.38 10.00 6.78
C TRP A 149 -8.80 9.97 7.33
N ALA A 150 -9.03 10.55 8.51
CA ALA A 150 -10.36 10.58 9.11
C ALA A 150 -11.41 11.26 8.22
N ARG A 151 -11.01 12.25 7.42
CA ARG A 151 -11.90 12.95 6.48
C ARG A 151 -12.08 12.21 5.16
N GLU A 152 -11.03 11.56 4.64
CA GLU A 152 -10.97 11.06 3.27
C GLU A 152 -11.10 9.53 3.17
N ARG A 153 -11.09 8.79 4.29
CA ARG A 153 -11.11 7.31 4.31
C ARG A 153 -12.21 6.66 3.49
N GLY A 154 -13.33 7.33 3.31
CA GLY A 154 -14.45 6.84 2.49
C GLY A 154 -14.12 6.67 1.00
N ARG A 155 -12.99 7.21 0.52
CA ARG A 155 -12.49 7.04 -0.85
C ARG A 155 -11.72 5.74 -1.06
N PHE A 156 -11.20 5.16 0.02
CA PHE A 156 -10.30 4.01 0.00
C PHE A 156 -11.10 2.70 0.03
N ARG A 157 -11.15 2.00 -1.09
CA ARG A 157 -11.88 0.74 -1.21
C ARG A 157 -11.17 -0.40 -0.50
N PRO A 158 -11.90 -1.47 -0.13
CA PRO A 158 -11.39 -2.58 0.65
C PRO A 158 -10.57 -3.57 -0.19
N TYR A 159 -9.42 -3.14 -0.72
CA TYR A 159 -8.50 -4.01 -1.45
C TYR A 159 -7.86 -5.07 -0.53
N ILE A 160 -7.57 -6.24 -1.11
CA ILE A 160 -6.85 -7.33 -0.44
C ILE A 160 -5.35 -7.00 -0.45
N ALA A 161 -4.71 -7.05 0.71
CA ALA A 161 -3.27 -6.88 0.87
C ALA A 161 -2.47 -7.97 0.13
N GLY A 162 -1.32 -7.60 -0.44
CA GLY A 162 -0.46 -8.54 -1.16
C GLY A 162 -1.03 -9.04 -2.49
N GLU A 163 -2.09 -8.42 -3.02
CA GLU A 163 -2.53 -8.54 -4.40
C GLU A 163 -2.25 -7.23 -5.15
N ALA A 164 -2.25 -7.29 -6.49
CA ALA A 164 -1.91 -6.14 -7.33
C ALA A 164 -2.91 -4.96 -7.21
N CYS A 165 -2.50 -3.79 -7.66
CA CYS A 165 -3.25 -2.55 -7.91
C CYS A 165 -3.57 -1.66 -6.71
N TRP A 166 -3.70 -2.15 -5.49
CA TRP A 166 -4.15 -1.36 -4.35
C TRP A 166 -3.18 -0.21 -4.01
N ASP A 167 -1.89 -0.50 -4.02
CA ASP A 167 -0.81 0.44 -3.75
C ASP A 167 -0.81 1.61 -4.74
N ASN A 168 -0.98 1.30 -6.00
CA ASN A 168 -1.03 2.27 -7.10
C ASN A 168 -2.26 3.19 -7.00
N VAL A 169 -3.42 2.63 -6.70
CA VAL A 169 -4.66 3.40 -6.53
C VAL A 169 -4.58 4.27 -5.27
N TYR A 170 -4.08 3.72 -4.16
CA TYR A 170 -3.98 4.47 -2.91
C TYR A 170 -2.98 5.64 -3.02
N ALA A 171 -1.86 5.46 -3.70
CA ALA A 171 -0.93 6.54 -3.97
C ALA A 171 -1.58 7.66 -4.82
N ALA A 172 -2.31 7.26 -5.87
CA ALA A 172 -3.03 8.24 -6.70
C ALA A 172 -4.10 8.99 -5.89
N LEU A 173 -4.87 8.31 -5.04
CA LEU A 173 -5.88 8.93 -4.16
C LEU A 173 -5.26 9.95 -3.20
N ILE A 174 -4.13 9.60 -2.57
CA ILE A 174 -3.42 10.50 -1.65
C ILE A 174 -2.97 11.78 -2.37
N CYS A 175 -2.43 11.64 -3.59
CA CYS A 175 -1.96 12.78 -4.37
C CYS A 175 -3.11 13.60 -4.99
N ALA A 176 -4.18 12.95 -5.43
CA ALA A 176 -5.32 13.62 -6.08
C ALA A 176 -6.26 14.35 -5.10
N HIS A 177 -6.34 13.89 -3.85
CA HIS A 177 -7.29 14.41 -2.87
C HIS A 177 -6.63 15.00 -1.62
N GLY A 178 -5.30 14.98 -1.57
CA GLY A 178 -4.49 15.54 -0.51
C GLY A 178 -3.20 16.15 -1.06
N ARG A 179 -2.39 16.70 -0.17
CA ARG A 179 -1.02 17.12 -0.47
C ARG A 179 -0.10 15.91 -0.38
N GLY A 180 -0.30 14.93 -1.31
CA GLY A 180 0.48 13.71 -1.37
C GLY A 180 1.86 13.91 -1.95
N ASP A 181 2.78 13.00 -1.63
CA ASP A 181 4.11 12.92 -2.23
C ASP A 181 4.50 11.46 -2.51
N ILE A 182 5.23 11.23 -3.61
CA ILE A 182 5.74 9.92 -4.00
C ILE A 182 7.26 9.93 -3.89
N ILE A 183 7.78 9.08 -3.02
CA ILE A 183 9.21 8.98 -2.76
C ILE A 183 9.78 7.81 -3.55
N ASN A 184 10.41 8.11 -4.69
CA ASN A 184 11.03 7.13 -5.60
C ASN A 184 12.55 7.02 -5.44
N GLU A 185 13.12 7.72 -4.47
CA GLU A 185 14.56 7.79 -4.25
C GLU A 185 14.84 7.84 -2.76
N ARG A 186 16.08 8.11 -2.37
CA ARG A 186 16.41 8.29 -0.97
C ARG A 186 15.85 9.62 -0.43
N PRO A 187 15.36 9.65 0.80
CA PRO A 187 15.38 8.59 1.82
C PRO A 187 14.41 7.46 1.47
N GLY A 188 14.86 6.22 1.54
CA GLY A 188 14.14 5.05 1.03
C GLY A 188 13.82 4.01 2.08
N ILE A 189 13.13 3.00 1.61
CA ILE A 189 12.86 1.75 2.30
C ILE A 189 13.48 0.60 1.51
N TYR A 190 13.91 -0.45 2.20
CA TYR A 190 14.60 -1.57 1.58
C TYR A 190 13.78 -2.85 1.63
N HIS A 191 13.92 -3.65 0.56
CA HIS A 191 13.26 -4.93 0.42
C HIS A 191 14.27 -5.99 -0.05
N GLN A 192 14.41 -7.09 0.67
CA GLN A 192 15.20 -8.22 0.18
C GLN A 192 14.46 -8.88 -1.00
N ARG A 193 15.08 -8.83 -2.17
CA ARG A 193 14.47 -9.34 -3.39
C ARG A 193 14.19 -10.83 -3.29
N HIS A 194 12.97 -11.19 -3.60
CA HIS A 194 12.51 -12.56 -3.73
C HIS A 194 11.48 -12.67 -4.86
N PRO A 195 11.16 -13.88 -5.34
CA PRO A 195 10.10 -14.06 -6.32
C PRO A 195 8.77 -13.51 -5.81
N THR A 196 8.07 -12.75 -6.67
CA THR A 196 6.74 -12.23 -6.36
C THR A 196 5.74 -13.38 -6.28
N VAL A 197 4.97 -13.43 -5.21
CA VAL A 197 3.94 -14.45 -4.98
C VAL A 197 2.57 -13.77 -4.94
N TRP A 198 2.04 -13.41 -6.10
CA TRP A 198 0.62 -13.08 -6.20
C TRP A 198 -0.20 -14.36 -6.23
N SER A 199 -1.32 -14.37 -5.49
CA SER A 199 -2.17 -15.57 -5.42
C SER A 199 -2.83 -15.90 -6.75
N GLY A 200 -3.06 -14.90 -7.60
CA GLY A 200 -3.90 -15.06 -8.78
C GLY A 200 -5.36 -15.36 -8.44
N GLY A 201 -6.13 -15.81 -9.44
CA GLY A 201 -7.51 -16.28 -9.25
C GLY A 201 -8.45 -15.25 -8.62
N PRO A 202 -9.38 -15.68 -7.75
CA PRO A 202 -10.46 -14.83 -7.21
C PRO A 202 -9.99 -13.60 -6.46
N PHE A 203 -8.83 -13.64 -5.80
CA PHE A 203 -8.31 -12.50 -5.04
C PHE A 203 -7.77 -11.40 -5.96
N ALA A 204 -7.01 -11.78 -6.98
CA ALA A 204 -6.54 -10.87 -8.00
C ALA A 204 -7.71 -10.30 -8.82
N GLU A 205 -8.72 -11.13 -9.13
CA GLU A 205 -9.94 -10.69 -9.82
C GLU A 205 -10.73 -9.66 -9.00
N TYR A 206 -10.81 -9.85 -7.68
CA TYR A 206 -11.45 -8.89 -6.77
C TYR A 206 -10.72 -7.53 -6.78
N ASN A 207 -9.39 -7.52 -6.60
CA ASN A 207 -8.62 -6.28 -6.67
C ASN A 207 -8.71 -5.64 -8.06
N GLY A 208 -8.66 -6.44 -9.13
CA GLY A 208 -8.86 -5.95 -10.50
C GLY A 208 -10.25 -5.35 -10.73
N PHE A 209 -11.29 -5.90 -10.10
CA PHE A 209 -12.62 -5.31 -10.11
C PHE A 209 -12.65 -3.95 -9.39
N LEU A 210 -12.04 -3.84 -8.20
CA LEU A 210 -11.95 -2.57 -7.49
C LEU A 210 -11.14 -1.53 -8.27
N ALA A 211 -10.00 -1.92 -8.86
CA ALA A 211 -9.19 -1.05 -9.70
C ALA A 211 -9.97 -0.54 -10.94
N ALA A 212 -10.87 -1.36 -11.50
CA ALA A 212 -11.75 -0.91 -12.57
C ALA A 212 -12.80 0.10 -12.08
N LEU A 213 -13.24 0.02 -10.82
CA LEU A 213 -14.10 1.04 -10.21
C LEU A 213 -13.33 2.34 -9.94
N ASP A 214 -12.04 2.24 -9.61
CA ASP A 214 -11.12 3.35 -9.37
C ASP A 214 -10.30 3.70 -10.63
N ALA A 215 -10.82 3.35 -11.82
CA ALA A 215 -10.10 3.52 -13.08
C ALA A 215 -9.54 4.94 -13.33
N PRO A 216 -10.22 6.05 -12.94
CA PRO A 216 -9.63 7.38 -13.07
C PRO A 216 -8.31 7.53 -12.31
N ASP A 217 -8.28 7.10 -11.04
CA ASP A 217 -7.10 7.23 -10.18
C ASP A 217 -6.00 6.27 -10.61
N PHE A 218 -6.36 5.04 -10.97
CA PHE A 218 -5.41 4.07 -11.53
C PHE A 218 -4.80 4.55 -12.85
N SER A 219 -5.56 5.22 -13.72
CA SER A 219 -5.04 5.79 -14.97
C SER A 219 -4.06 6.94 -14.72
N ARG A 220 -4.33 7.80 -13.74
CA ARG A 220 -3.38 8.84 -13.32
C ARG A 220 -2.06 8.24 -12.84
N TRP A 221 -2.13 7.17 -12.04
CA TRP A 221 -0.94 6.43 -11.64
C TRP A 221 -0.16 5.90 -12.85
N VAL A 222 -0.82 5.26 -13.81
CA VAL A 222 -0.16 4.75 -15.02
C VAL A 222 0.53 5.87 -15.79
N GLN A 223 -0.10 7.04 -15.92
CA GLN A 223 0.52 8.22 -16.55
C GLN A 223 1.76 8.68 -15.79
N TYR A 224 1.67 8.75 -14.46
CA TYR A 224 2.80 9.11 -13.59
C TYR A 224 4.01 8.20 -13.81
N VAL A 225 3.83 6.88 -13.66
CA VAL A 225 4.95 5.94 -13.76
C VAL A 225 5.51 5.83 -15.17
N THR A 226 4.67 5.93 -16.21
CA THR A 226 5.11 5.94 -17.61
C THR A 226 6.00 7.14 -17.86
N ARG A 227 5.58 8.33 -17.47
CA ARG A 227 6.35 9.55 -17.65
C ARG A 227 7.65 9.55 -16.84
N LEU A 228 7.61 9.04 -15.60
CA LEU A 228 8.81 8.87 -14.78
C LEU A 228 9.82 7.92 -15.43
N ASP A 229 9.37 6.79 -15.95
CA ASP A 229 10.21 5.80 -16.62
C ASP A 229 10.84 6.37 -17.92
N GLU A 230 10.05 7.08 -18.72
CA GLU A 230 10.52 7.76 -19.93
C GLU A 230 11.60 8.81 -19.61
N MET A 231 11.38 9.64 -18.60
CA MET A 231 12.36 10.66 -18.17
C MET A 231 13.66 10.01 -17.68
N ARG A 232 13.57 8.95 -16.89
CA ARG A 232 14.76 8.21 -16.41
C ARG A 232 15.54 7.59 -17.56
N LYS A 233 14.89 6.94 -18.51
CA LYS A 233 15.52 6.36 -19.70
C LYS A 233 16.19 7.42 -20.58
N ALA A 234 15.61 8.61 -20.64
CA ALA A 234 16.18 9.73 -21.39
C ALA A 234 17.29 10.48 -20.63
N GLY A 235 17.59 10.12 -19.37
CA GLY A 235 18.56 10.84 -18.53
C GLY A 235 18.12 12.25 -18.16
N VAL A 236 16.80 12.55 -18.23
CA VAL A 236 16.26 13.87 -17.91
C VAL A 236 16.07 13.99 -16.39
N PRO A 237 16.57 15.07 -15.76
CA PRO A 237 16.33 15.30 -14.34
C PRO A 237 14.83 15.35 -14.03
N VAL A 238 14.42 14.61 -13.01
CA VAL A 238 13.03 14.55 -12.57
C VAL A 238 12.86 15.49 -11.37
N ASP A 239 11.90 16.43 -11.49
CA ASP A 239 11.33 17.09 -10.31
C ASP A 239 10.12 16.26 -9.84
N PRO A 240 10.24 15.49 -8.73
CA PRO A 240 9.18 14.59 -8.30
C PRO A 240 7.88 15.32 -7.98
N ARG A 241 7.96 16.51 -7.36
CA ARG A 241 6.77 17.27 -6.95
C ARG A 241 6.01 17.81 -8.16
N ARG A 242 6.74 18.33 -9.12
CA ARG A 242 6.13 18.78 -10.37
C ARG A 242 5.48 17.64 -11.12
N LEU A 243 6.15 16.48 -11.21
CA LEU A 243 5.60 15.31 -11.89
C LEU A 243 4.32 14.82 -11.20
N VAL A 244 4.29 14.75 -9.86
CA VAL A 244 3.09 14.40 -9.07
C VAL A 244 1.96 15.41 -9.35
N SER A 245 2.25 16.72 -9.33
CA SER A 245 1.24 17.74 -9.62
C SER A 245 0.64 17.55 -11.01
N GLU A 246 1.48 17.47 -12.04
CA GLU A 246 1.04 17.38 -13.45
C GLU A 246 0.28 16.09 -13.79
N THR A 247 0.57 14.97 -13.09
CA THR A 247 0.01 13.65 -13.46
C THR A 247 -1.02 13.09 -12.48
N LEU A 248 -0.90 13.40 -11.20
CA LEU A 248 -1.77 12.86 -10.17
C LEU A 248 -2.75 13.89 -9.59
N ALA A 249 -2.26 15.08 -9.22
CA ALA A 249 -3.08 16.07 -8.54
C ALA A 249 -3.93 16.90 -9.52
N ASP A 250 -3.28 17.47 -10.54
CA ASP A 250 -3.92 18.42 -11.47
C ASP A 250 -4.42 17.79 -12.78
N ALA A 251 -4.17 16.48 -12.95
CA ALA A 251 -4.56 15.77 -14.16
C ALA A 251 -6.08 15.77 -14.35
N ARG A 252 -6.54 16.50 -15.37
CA ARG A 252 -7.94 16.49 -15.79
C ARG A 252 -8.16 15.42 -16.84
N LEU A 253 -9.07 14.52 -16.58
CA LEU A 253 -9.50 13.55 -17.58
C LEU A 253 -10.30 14.28 -18.66
N SER A 254 -10.02 13.98 -19.92
CA SER A 254 -10.82 14.42 -21.04
C SER A 254 -12.23 13.81 -20.97
N ALA A 255 -13.18 14.40 -21.68
CA ALA A 255 -14.55 13.87 -21.77
C ALA A 255 -14.57 12.43 -22.32
N LEU A 256 -13.66 12.12 -23.25
CA LEU A 256 -13.53 10.77 -23.82
C LEU A 256 -13.01 9.78 -22.77
N GLU A 257 -11.95 10.13 -22.04
CA GLU A 257 -11.41 9.28 -20.96
C GLU A 257 -12.48 9.05 -19.87
N THR A 258 -13.19 10.08 -19.48
CA THR A 258 -14.32 9.98 -18.52
C THR A 258 -15.38 8.98 -19.01
N ALA A 259 -15.78 9.05 -20.28
CA ALA A 259 -16.75 8.14 -20.87
C ALA A 259 -16.21 6.69 -20.94
N VAL A 260 -14.93 6.51 -21.30
CA VAL A 260 -14.27 5.20 -21.33
C VAL A 260 -14.22 4.59 -19.92
N HIS A 261 -13.87 5.39 -18.90
CA HIS A 261 -13.86 4.92 -17.51
C HIS A 261 -15.24 4.54 -17.01
N ALA A 262 -16.28 5.32 -17.32
CA ALA A 262 -17.65 4.98 -16.97
C ALA A 262 -18.10 3.65 -17.60
N ALA A 263 -17.75 3.41 -18.86
CA ALA A 263 -18.03 2.15 -19.53
C ALA A 263 -17.27 0.97 -18.90
N ARG A 264 -16.00 1.14 -18.53
CA ARG A 264 -15.18 0.13 -17.82
C ARG A 264 -15.78 -0.19 -16.45
N GLN A 265 -16.18 0.82 -15.68
CA GLN A 265 -16.82 0.64 -14.37
C GLN A 265 -18.14 -0.15 -14.49
N LEU A 266 -18.95 0.16 -15.49
CA LEU A 266 -20.21 -0.55 -15.74
C LEU A 266 -19.96 -2.02 -16.08
N ARG A 267 -19.02 -2.30 -16.98
CA ARG A 267 -18.62 -3.68 -17.33
C ARG A 267 -18.08 -4.46 -16.12
N ALA A 268 -17.25 -3.82 -15.28
CA ALA A 268 -16.72 -4.42 -14.08
C ALA A 268 -17.83 -4.81 -13.10
N ARG A 269 -18.82 -3.92 -12.86
CA ARG A 269 -19.99 -4.21 -12.01
C ARG A 269 -20.81 -5.39 -12.51
N PHE A 270 -21.07 -5.48 -13.83
CA PHE A 270 -21.78 -6.60 -14.42
C PHE A 270 -21.00 -7.93 -14.31
N ARG A 271 -19.69 -7.89 -14.57
CA ARG A 271 -18.82 -9.08 -14.45
C ARG A 271 -18.79 -9.58 -13.00
N TYR A 272 -18.59 -8.69 -12.04
CA TYR A 272 -18.54 -9.04 -10.62
C TYR A 272 -19.87 -9.59 -10.11
N ALA A 273 -21.01 -8.99 -10.51
CA ALA A 273 -22.32 -9.50 -10.15
C ALA A 273 -22.61 -10.92 -10.69
N ARG A 274 -22.03 -11.29 -11.84
CA ARG A 274 -22.10 -12.65 -12.35
C ARG A 274 -21.26 -13.62 -11.53
N LEU A 275 -20.03 -13.24 -11.17
CA LEU A 275 -19.12 -14.06 -10.37
C LEU A 275 -19.71 -14.36 -8.98
N THR A 276 -20.24 -13.36 -8.30
CA THR A 276 -20.85 -13.52 -6.97
C THR A 276 -22.15 -14.33 -6.98
N ARG A 277 -22.88 -14.39 -8.08
CA ARG A 277 -24.05 -15.27 -8.22
C ARG A 277 -23.63 -16.73 -8.44
N SER A 278 -22.59 -16.98 -9.22
CA SER A 278 -22.07 -18.33 -9.49
C SER A 278 -21.54 -19.01 -8.24
N THR A 279 -20.89 -18.27 -7.34
CA THR A 279 -20.35 -18.81 -6.08
C THR A 279 -21.42 -19.09 -5.03
N ARG A 280 -22.62 -18.49 -5.14
CA ARG A 280 -23.76 -18.74 -4.23
C ARG A 280 -24.68 -19.89 -4.67
N SER A 281 -24.50 -20.37 -5.88
CA SER A 281 -25.35 -21.43 -6.46
C SER A 281 -24.72 -22.82 -6.48
N THR A 282 -23.55 -23.00 -5.84
CA THR A 282 -22.96 -24.33 -5.61
C THR A 282 -23.30 -24.74 -4.17
N PRO A 283 -24.14 -25.80 -3.99
CA PRO A 283 -24.56 -26.30 -2.68
C PRO A 283 -23.38 -26.95 -1.92
#